data_80e740cfcec832f030a919b577e0c47c
#
_entry.id   80e740cfcec832f030a919b577e0c47c
#
_cell.length_a   1.000
_cell.length_b   1.000
_cell.length_c   1.000
_cell.angle_alpha   90.00
_cell.angle_beta   90.00
_cell.angle_gamma   90.00
#
_symmetry.space_group_name_H-M   'P 1'
#
loop_
_entity.id
_entity.type
_entity.pdbx_description
1 polymer ?
#
loop_
_entity_poly.entity_id
_entity_poly.type
_entity_poly.pdbx_seq_one_letter_code
_entity_poly.pdbx_strand_id
1 'polypeptide(L)'
;MRKWKHDIGLESRMLLTMFLLGAVYLFFLVFLAANGADSMLILLFAGVMMFVQYYYSDKMVLWTSGARIVSASEEPELHEMITRLCAIADIPMPRIAIMNTMMPNAFATGRNQKNAVVAVTTGLMQRLDREELEAVIGHELTHIKNRDMTVLTIASFLSTVAFFIVRYALYFTGGNDRRNGNGGLIVVWIVSMIVWVISFLLIRALSRYREFSADRGSAIITGKPSKLASALMKISGTMQRVPSEDLRKVEGMNAFFIIPAISGSSIMQLLSTHPSTEKRLAALEKLERELEF
;
A
#
# COMPACT_ATOMS: atom_id res chain seq x y z
N MET A 1 16.39 0.03 -25.21
CA MET A 1 15.73 -0.30 -23.92
C MET A 1 16.68 0.01 -22.77
N ARG A 2 16.35 0.97 -21.91
CA ARG A 2 17.13 1.22 -20.69
C ARG A 2 17.05 -0.01 -19.81
N LYS A 3 18.19 -0.61 -19.44
CA LYS A 3 18.22 -1.78 -18.57
C LYS A 3 17.69 -1.38 -17.18
N TRP A 4 16.71 -2.13 -16.68
CA TRP A 4 16.20 -2.03 -15.32
C TRP A 4 17.35 -2.36 -14.35
N LYS A 5 18.09 -1.34 -13.91
CA LYS A 5 19.14 -1.54 -12.91
C LYS A 5 18.49 -1.81 -11.55
N HIS A 6 18.79 -2.95 -10.96
CA HIS A 6 18.33 -3.31 -9.63
C HIS A 6 19.02 -2.44 -8.57
N ASP A 7 18.24 -1.93 -7.62
CA ASP A 7 18.78 -1.29 -6.42
C ASP A 7 18.94 -2.37 -5.35
N ILE A 8 20.14 -2.98 -5.31
CA ILE A 8 20.48 -4.07 -4.39
C ILE A 8 20.26 -3.65 -2.93
N GLY A 9 20.53 -2.37 -2.59
CA GLY A 9 20.35 -1.85 -1.25
C GLY A 9 18.86 -1.79 -0.85
N LEU A 10 17.98 -1.40 -1.76
CA LEU A 10 16.53 -1.37 -1.54
C LEU A 10 15.97 -2.78 -1.48
N GLU A 11 16.35 -3.65 -2.42
CA GLU A 11 15.89 -5.04 -2.48
C GLU A 11 16.29 -5.82 -1.22
N SER A 12 17.53 -5.66 -0.74
CA SER A 12 17.99 -6.35 0.48
C SER A 12 17.23 -5.90 1.72
N ARG A 13 16.86 -4.61 1.84
CA ARG A 13 16.03 -4.09 2.94
C ARG A 13 14.61 -4.65 2.87
N MET A 14 14.05 -4.77 1.68
CA MET A 14 12.73 -5.38 1.48
C MET A 14 12.76 -6.86 1.87
N LEU A 15 13.75 -7.62 1.40
CA LEU A 15 13.92 -9.04 1.72
C LEU A 15 14.12 -9.24 3.23
N LEU A 16 14.97 -8.43 3.88
CA LEU A 16 15.16 -8.49 5.32
C LEU A 16 13.85 -8.21 6.08
N THR A 17 13.09 -7.20 5.65
CA THR A 17 11.81 -6.87 6.29
C THR A 17 10.80 -8.01 6.15
N MET A 18 10.72 -8.64 4.98
CA MET A 18 9.86 -9.81 4.74
C MET A 18 10.32 -11.03 5.56
N PHE A 19 11.62 -11.26 5.66
CA PHE A 19 12.18 -12.33 6.50
C PHE A 19 11.82 -12.12 7.97
N LEU A 20 12.03 -10.91 8.51
CA LEU A 20 11.68 -10.58 9.89
C LEU A 20 10.18 -10.75 10.15
N LEU A 21 9.34 -10.33 9.21
CA LEU A 21 7.90 -10.51 9.31
C LEU A 21 7.53 -12.00 9.32
N GLY A 22 8.13 -12.81 8.45
CA GLY A 22 7.96 -14.26 8.42
C GLY A 22 8.39 -14.92 9.73
N ALA A 23 9.52 -14.49 10.32
CA ALA A 23 10.00 -14.99 11.61
C ALA A 23 9.03 -14.66 12.77
N VAL A 24 8.52 -13.43 12.81
CA VAL A 24 7.50 -13.01 13.79
C VAL A 24 6.23 -13.85 13.65
N TYR A 25 5.82 -14.14 12.43
CA TYR A 25 4.62 -14.92 12.16
C TYR A 25 4.79 -16.40 12.51
N LEU A 26 5.95 -16.98 12.21
CA LEU A 26 6.27 -18.36 12.61
C LEU A 26 6.28 -18.48 14.13
N PHE A 27 6.95 -17.56 14.82
CA PHE A 27 6.93 -17.49 16.29
C PHE A 27 5.50 -17.43 16.83
N PHE A 28 4.66 -16.57 16.25
CA PHE A 28 3.29 -16.38 16.70
C PHE A 28 2.43 -17.64 16.54
N LEU A 29 2.54 -18.33 15.41
CA LEU A 29 1.83 -19.59 15.16
C LEU A 29 2.26 -20.70 16.13
N VAL A 30 3.59 -20.85 16.35
CA VAL A 30 4.12 -21.83 17.32
C VAL A 30 3.65 -21.48 18.73
N PHE A 31 3.67 -20.21 19.12
CA PHE A 31 3.19 -19.74 20.40
C PHE A 31 1.70 -20.06 20.63
N LEU A 32 0.85 -19.78 19.64
CA LEU A 32 -0.59 -20.07 19.72
C LEU A 32 -0.84 -21.58 19.86
N ALA A 33 -0.14 -22.41 19.08
CA ALA A 33 -0.25 -23.87 19.14
C ALA A 33 0.19 -24.39 20.52
N ALA A 34 1.29 -23.87 21.06
CA ALA A 34 1.78 -24.25 22.40
C ALA A 34 0.82 -23.86 23.53
N ASN A 35 -0.03 -22.86 23.34
CA ASN A 35 -1.05 -22.43 24.31
C ASN A 35 -2.44 -23.05 24.05
N GLY A 36 -2.50 -24.16 23.30
CA GLY A 36 -3.72 -24.94 23.11
C GLY A 36 -4.71 -24.37 22.11
N ALA A 37 -4.30 -23.39 21.31
CA ALA A 37 -5.13 -22.92 20.23
C ALA A 37 -5.28 -24.02 19.17
N ASP A 38 -6.50 -24.26 18.70
CA ASP A 38 -6.73 -25.18 17.59
C ASP A 38 -6.13 -24.58 16.30
N SER A 39 -4.95 -25.10 15.95
CA SER A 39 -4.20 -24.63 14.80
C SER A 39 -4.98 -24.80 13.50
N MET A 40 -5.83 -25.82 13.38
CA MET A 40 -6.65 -26.07 12.20
C MET A 40 -7.75 -25.00 12.06
N LEU A 41 -8.41 -24.65 13.16
CA LEU A 41 -9.44 -23.61 13.18
C LEU A 41 -8.86 -22.25 12.86
N ILE A 42 -7.68 -21.91 13.41
CA ILE A 42 -6.97 -20.65 13.13
C ILE A 42 -6.59 -20.58 11.64
N LEU A 43 -6.00 -21.65 11.09
CA LEU A 43 -5.61 -21.71 9.68
C LEU A 43 -6.83 -21.62 8.75
N LEU A 44 -7.94 -22.27 9.10
CA LEU A 44 -9.20 -22.20 8.34
C LEU A 44 -9.76 -20.78 8.33
N PHE A 45 -9.92 -20.18 9.50
CA PHE A 45 -10.43 -18.81 9.64
C PHE A 45 -9.53 -17.82 8.89
N ALA A 46 -8.24 -17.94 9.12
CA ALA A 46 -7.23 -17.15 8.49
C ALA A 46 -7.25 -17.32 6.95
N GLY A 47 -7.35 -18.55 6.46
CA GLY A 47 -7.45 -18.85 5.03
C GLY A 47 -8.70 -18.23 4.39
N VAL A 48 -9.85 -18.33 5.05
CA VAL A 48 -11.11 -17.70 4.57
C VAL A 48 -10.98 -16.18 4.51
N MET A 49 -10.43 -15.55 5.57
CA MET A 49 -10.23 -14.10 5.61
C MET A 49 -9.28 -13.63 4.51
N MET A 50 -8.16 -14.35 4.31
CA MET A 50 -7.21 -14.04 3.24
C MET A 50 -7.84 -14.21 1.85
N PHE A 51 -8.63 -15.26 1.65
CA PHE A 51 -9.35 -15.49 0.41
C PHE A 51 -10.31 -14.32 0.12
N VAL A 52 -11.12 -13.93 1.09
CA VAL A 52 -12.05 -12.79 0.95
C VAL A 52 -11.28 -11.51 0.66
N GLN A 53 -10.24 -11.20 1.45
CA GLN A 53 -9.42 -10.00 1.24
C GLN A 53 -8.76 -9.98 -0.13
N TYR A 54 -8.21 -11.10 -0.60
CA TYR A 54 -7.54 -11.19 -1.90
C TYR A 54 -8.51 -11.04 -3.08
N TYR A 55 -9.66 -11.74 -3.04
CA TYR A 55 -10.59 -11.76 -4.18
C TYR A 55 -11.51 -10.55 -4.27
N TYR A 56 -11.79 -9.89 -3.15
CA TYR A 56 -12.74 -8.78 -3.11
C TYR A 56 -12.10 -7.40 -2.88
N SER A 57 -10.78 -7.33 -2.68
CA SER A 57 -10.07 -6.07 -2.39
C SER A 57 -10.30 -5.00 -3.45
N ASP A 58 -10.21 -5.33 -4.75
CA ASP A 58 -10.42 -4.38 -5.85
C ASP A 58 -11.85 -3.83 -5.87
N LYS A 59 -12.84 -4.71 -5.69
CA LYS A 59 -14.27 -4.31 -5.67
C LYS A 59 -14.59 -3.43 -4.47
N MET A 60 -14.06 -3.79 -3.30
CA MET A 60 -14.26 -2.99 -2.09
C MET A 60 -13.64 -1.60 -2.23
N VAL A 61 -12.41 -1.52 -2.76
CA VAL A 61 -11.73 -0.24 -2.97
C VAL A 61 -12.48 0.63 -3.98
N LEU A 62 -12.91 0.08 -5.12
CA LEU A 62 -13.70 0.82 -6.11
C LEU A 62 -15.03 1.31 -5.53
N TRP A 63 -15.72 0.45 -4.77
CA TRP A 63 -17.00 0.83 -4.14
C TRP A 63 -16.82 1.91 -3.07
N THR A 64 -15.85 1.75 -2.18
CA THR A 64 -15.61 2.72 -1.09
C THR A 64 -15.05 4.05 -1.58
N SER A 65 -14.28 4.03 -2.68
CA SER A 65 -13.72 5.24 -3.29
C SER A 65 -14.68 5.96 -4.23
N GLY A 66 -15.79 5.32 -4.62
CA GLY A 66 -16.70 5.85 -5.63
C GLY A 66 -16.07 5.91 -7.04
N ALA A 67 -15.01 5.15 -7.28
CA ALA A 67 -14.33 5.11 -8.57
C ALA A 67 -15.18 4.37 -9.62
N ARG A 68 -15.39 4.99 -10.78
CA ARG A 68 -16.14 4.45 -11.92
C ARG A 68 -15.17 4.02 -13.02
N ILE A 69 -15.31 2.77 -13.48
CA ILE A 69 -14.57 2.29 -14.65
C ILE A 69 -15.00 3.10 -15.88
N VAL A 70 -14.02 3.54 -16.67
CA VAL A 70 -14.24 4.30 -17.90
C VAL A 70 -13.69 3.56 -19.11
N SER A 71 -14.38 3.74 -20.24
CA SER A 71 -13.98 3.17 -21.54
C SER A 71 -13.02 4.09 -22.29
N ALA A 72 -12.36 3.55 -23.32
CA ALA A 72 -11.50 4.34 -24.20
C ALA A 72 -12.25 5.43 -24.99
N SER A 73 -13.56 5.27 -25.19
CA SER A 73 -14.40 6.30 -25.83
C SER A 73 -14.74 7.46 -24.88
N GLU A 74 -14.78 7.22 -23.56
CA GLU A 74 -15.04 8.25 -22.55
C GLU A 74 -13.77 9.07 -22.25
N GLU A 75 -12.61 8.40 -22.15
CA GLU A 75 -11.33 9.02 -21.77
C GLU A 75 -10.20 8.58 -22.72
N PRO A 76 -10.23 8.98 -23.99
CA PRO A 76 -9.29 8.49 -25.01
C PRO A 76 -7.83 8.82 -24.71
N GLU A 77 -7.53 10.04 -24.25
CA GLU A 77 -6.16 10.48 -23.94
C GLU A 77 -5.55 9.70 -22.78
N LEU A 78 -6.34 9.44 -21.73
CA LEU A 78 -5.89 8.68 -20.58
C LEU A 78 -5.64 7.21 -20.96
N HIS A 79 -6.50 6.62 -21.78
CA HIS A 79 -6.33 5.26 -22.29
C HIS A 79 -5.10 5.13 -23.18
N GLU A 80 -4.86 6.07 -24.10
CA GLU A 80 -3.67 6.10 -24.96
C GLU A 80 -2.39 6.16 -24.12
N MET A 81 -2.36 7.09 -23.15
CA MET A 81 -1.22 7.29 -22.24
C MET A 81 -0.89 6.00 -21.48
N ILE A 82 -1.87 5.39 -20.83
CA ILE A 82 -1.68 4.16 -20.04
C ILE A 82 -1.29 2.99 -20.94
N THR A 83 -1.89 2.84 -22.12
CA THR A 83 -1.52 1.80 -23.09
C THR A 83 -0.05 1.89 -23.46
N ARG A 84 0.44 3.09 -23.80
CA ARG A 84 1.85 3.32 -24.13
C ARG A 84 2.78 3.00 -22.95
N LEU A 85 2.44 3.45 -21.75
CA LEU A 85 3.25 3.19 -20.55
C LEU A 85 3.25 1.69 -20.18
N CYS A 86 2.14 0.98 -20.36
CA CYS A 86 2.06 -0.47 -20.17
C CYS A 86 2.96 -1.24 -21.14
N ALA A 87 3.02 -0.81 -22.41
CA ALA A 87 3.91 -1.42 -23.40
C ALA A 87 5.40 -1.23 -23.02
N ILE A 88 5.77 -0.06 -22.47
CA ILE A 88 7.13 0.20 -21.98
C ILE A 88 7.43 -0.64 -20.72
N ALA A 89 6.45 -0.74 -19.82
CA ALA A 89 6.58 -1.47 -18.57
C ALA A 89 6.51 -3.00 -18.74
N ASP A 90 6.09 -3.50 -19.90
CA ASP A 90 5.84 -4.92 -20.17
C ASP A 90 4.86 -5.53 -19.15
N ILE A 91 3.67 -4.92 -19.05
CA ILE A 91 2.56 -5.38 -18.21
C ILE A 91 1.24 -5.35 -19.00
N PRO A 92 0.28 -6.21 -18.66
CA PRO A 92 -1.05 -6.13 -19.26
C PRO A 92 -1.74 -4.82 -18.90
N MET A 93 -2.57 -4.32 -19.82
CA MET A 93 -3.37 -3.11 -19.64
C MET A 93 -4.31 -3.28 -18.45
N PRO A 94 -4.24 -2.43 -17.40
CA PRO A 94 -5.20 -2.43 -16.31
C PRO A 94 -6.53 -1.81 -16.75
N ARG A 95 -7.60 -2.09 -16.02
CA ARG A 95 -8.83 -1.31 -16.14
C ARG A 95 -8.57 0.11 -15.63
N ILE A 96 -9.19 1.09 -16.26
CA ILE A 96 -9.05 2.50 -15.88
C ILE A 96 -10.31 2.95 -15.18
N ALA A 97 -10.15 3.68 -14.08
CA ALA A 97 -11.26 4.24 -13.33
C ALA A 97 -11.03 5.73 -13.04
N ILE A 98 -12.13 6.48 -12.96
CA ILE A 98 -12.11 7.89 -12.55
C ILE A 98 -12.92 8.06 -11.27
N MET A 99 -12.36 8.87 -10.37
CA MET A 99 -13.03 9.36 -9.18
C MET A 99 -13.38 10.83 -9.36
N ASN A 100 -14.66 11.17 -9.24
CA ASN A 100 -15.09 12.56 -9.33
C ASN A 100 -14.88 13.30 -8.01
N THR A 101 -13.65 13.70 -7.75
CA THR A 101 -13.24 14.48 -6.58
C THR A 101 -12.13 15.45 -6.94
N MET A 102 -12.15 16.62 -6.31
CA MET A 102 -11.12 17.66 -6.48
C MET A 102 -9.85 17.38 -5.68
N MET A 103 -9.86 16.40 -4.79
CA MET A 103 -8.67 15.95 -4.05
C MET A 103 -7.73 15.22 -5.01
N PRO A 104 -6.50 15.73 -5.25
CA PRO A 104 -5.61 15.14 -6.24
C PRO A 104 -5.06 13.81 -5.74
N ASN A 105 -5.39 12.72 -6.44
CA ASN A 105 -4.91 11.39 -6.12
C ASN A 105 -4.93 10.46 -7.33
N ALA A 106 -4.06 9.46 -7.31
CA ALA A 106 -4.13 8.27 -8.13
C ALA A 106 -3.80 7.05 -7.27
N PHE A 107 -4.28 5.89 -7.63
CA PHE A 107 -3.89 4.63 -6.99
C PHE A 107 -4.09 3.44 -7.91
N ALA A 108 -3.28 2.42 -7.68
CA ALA A 108 -3.46 1.10 -8.27
C ALA A 108 -4.08 0.14 -7.25
N THR A 109 -5.00 -0.69 -7.71
CA THR A 109 -5.58 -1.79 -6.92
C THR A 109 -5.77 -3.02 -7.79
N GLY A 110 -6.03 -4.16 -7.17
CA GLY A 110 -6.28 -5.41 -7.87
C GLY A 110 -5.52 -6.58 -7.28
N ARG A 111 -6.05 -7.79 -7.45
CA ARG A 111 -5.45 -9.01 -6.89
C ARG A 111 -4.18 -9.48 -7.61
N ASN A 112 -4.01 -9.11 -8.88
CA ASN A 112 -2.85 -9.42 -9.71
C ASN A 112 -2.79 -8.49 -10.92
N GLN A 113 -1.70 -8.57 -11.71
CA GLN A 113 -1.51 -7.73 -12.89
C GLN A 113 -2.66 -7.79 -13.92
N LYS A 114 -3.26 -8.98 -14.15
CA LYS A 114 -4.37 -9.16 -15.10
C LYS A 114 -5.69 -8.56 -14.62
N ASN A 115 -5.87 -8.41 -13.32
CA ASN A 115 -7.09 -7.88 -12.70
C ASN A 115 -6.83 -6.53 -12.02
N ALA A 116 -5.80 -5.82 -12.47
CA ALA A 116 -5.44 -4.52 -11.93
C ALA A 116 -6.41 -3.42 -12.42
N VAL A 117 -6.54 -2.39 -11.60
CA VAL A 117 -7.25 -1.14 -11.89
C VAL A 117 -6.34 0.01 -11.51
N VAL A 118 -6.23 1.00 -12.38
CA VAL A 118 -5.63 2.29 -12.07
C VAL A 118 -6.77 3.31 -11.97
N ALA A 119 -6.89 3.95 -10.83
CA ALA A 119 -7.88 4.99 -10.59
C ALA A 119 -7.19 6.36 -10.50
N VAL A 120 -7.78 7.36 -11.14
CA VAL A 120 -7.28 8.74 -11.17
C VAL A 120 -8.41 9.70 -10.79
N THR A 121 -8.12 10.71 -9.99
CA THR A 121 -9.13 11.72 -9.65
C THR A 121 -9.19 12.84 -10.67
N THR A 122 -10.37 13.43 -10.85
CA THR A 122 -10.56 14.63 -11.68
C THR A 122 -9.66 15.77 -11.21
N GLY A 123 -9.49 15.93 -9.89
CA GLY A 123 -8.62 16.95 -9.32
C GLY A 123 -7.14 16.76 -9.65
N LEU A 124 -6.66 15.51 -9.80
CA LEU A 124 -5.30 15.24 -10.25
C LEU A 124 -5.11 15.59 -11.72
N MET A 125 -6.03 15.14 -12.57
CA MET A 125 -5.99 15.38 -14.03
C MET A 125 -6.03 16.87 -14.38
N GLN A 126 -6.74 17.69 -13.58
CA GLN A 126 -6.80 19.14 -13.77
C GLN A 126 -5.56 19.91 -13.31
N ARG A 127 -4.77 19.33 -12.39
CA ARG A 127 -3.63 20.03 -11.76
C ARG A 127 -2.29 19.72 -12.40
N LEU A 128 -2.15 18.52 -12.92
CA LEU A 128 -0.91 18.04 -13.49
C LEU A 128 -0.87 18.30 -15.00
N ASP A 129 0.30 18.67 -15.51
CA ASP A 129 0.53 18.62 -16.94
C ASP A 129 0.61 17.14 -17.41
N ARG A 130 0.60 16.94 -18.74
CA ARG A 130 0.60 15.60 -19.34
C ARG A 130 1.80 14.77 -18.88
N GLU A 131 3.00 15.35 -18.78
CA GLU A 131 4.22 14.64 -18.40
C GLU A 131 4.24 14.30 -16.91
N GLU A 132 3.72 15.18 -16.07
CA GLU A 132 3.54 14.94 -14.63
C GLU A 132 2.52 13.83 -14.37
N LEU A 133 1.40 13.85 -15.11
CA LEU A 133 0.39 12.79 -15.03
C LEU A 133 0.95 11.45 -15.51
N GLU A 134 1.73 11.43 -16.60
CA GLU A 134 2.46 10.25 -17.06
C GLU A 134 3.39 9.70 -15.98
N ALA A 135 4.11 10.56 -15.27
CA ALA A 135 5.02 10.15 -14.21
C ALA A 135 4.28 9.54 -13.02
N VAL A 136 3.14 10.11 -12.61
CA VAL A 136 2.28 9.55 -11.56
C VAL A 136 1.69 8.20 -12.00
N ILE A 137 1.18 8.11 -13.22
CA ILE A 137 0.65 6.84 -13.75
C ILE A 137 1.77 5.79 -13.86
N GLY A 138 2.98 6.17 -14.28
CA GLY A 138 4.16 5.31 -14.30
C GLY A 138 4.50 4.74 -12.93
N HIS A 139 4.32 5.54 -11.88
CA HIS A 139 4.45 5.10 -10.48
C HIS A 139 3.40 4.04 -10.13
N GLU A 140 2.12 4.27 -10.44
CA GLU A 140 1.04 3.32 -10.20
C GLU A 140 1.21 2.01 -10.99
N LEU A 141 1.64 2.10 -12.24
CA LEU A 141 1.94 0.94 -13.08
C LEU A 141 3.12 0.13 -12.53
N THR A 142 4.08 0.78 -11.86
CA THR A 142 5.19 0.08 -11.21
C THR A 142 4.71 -0.73 -10.01
N HIS A 143 3.75 -0.25 -9.22
CA HIS A 143 3.11 -1.05 -8.17
C HIS A 143 2.45 -2.31 -8.73
N ILE A 144 1.78 -2.20 -9.89
CA ILE A 144 1.20 -3.35 -10.59
C ILE A 144 2.29 -4.32 -11.05
N LYS A 145 3.36 -3.80 -11.69
CA LYS A 145 4.51 -4.60 -12.15
C LYS A 145 5.17 -5.38 -11.02
N ASN A 146 5.39 -4.74 -9.89
CA ASN A 146 6.02 -5.32 -8.71
C ASN A 146 5.08 -6.21 -7.89
N ARG A 147 3.80 -6.29 -8.25
CA ARG A 147 2.75 -7.04 -7.53
C ARG A 147 2.61 -6.58 -6.06
N ASP A 148 2.77 -5.28 -5.81
CA ASP A 148 2.81 -4.70 -4.47
C ASP A 148 1.56 -5.01 -3.66
N MET A 149 0.39 -4.99 -4.30
CA MET A 149 -0.89 -5.32 -3.66
C MET A 149 -0.89 -6.75 -3.10
N THR A 150 -0.41 -7.72 -3.88
CA THR A 150 -0.30 -9.12 -3.44
C THR A 150 0.66 -9.27 -2.25
N VAL A 151 1.84 -8.63 -2.35
CA VAL A 151 2.86 -8.69 -1.29
C VAL A 151 2.34 -8.08 0.02
N LEU A 152 1.72 -6.91 -0.05
CA LEU A 152 1.17 -6.24 1.13
C LEU A 152 -0.03 -6.99 1.71
N THR A 153 -0.88 -7.59 0.86
CA THR A 153 -1.99 -8.44 1.33
C THR A 153 -1.48 -9.65 2.10
N ILE A 154 -0.47 -10.35 1.58
CA ILE A 154 0.14 -11.49 2.28
C ILE A 154 0.84 -11.01 3.55
N ALA A 155 1.58 -9.90 3.49
CA ALA A 155 2.28 -9.35 4.63
C ALA A 155 1.33 -8.93 5.78
N SER A 156 0.16 -8.37 5.47
CA SER A 156 -0.80 -7.92 6.48
C SER A 156 -1.65 -9.02 7.09
N PHE A 157 -1.66 -10.20 6.50
CA PHE A 157 -2.57 -11.28 6.84
C PHE A 157 -2.53 -11.69 8.32
N LEU A 158 -1.37 -12.13 8.83
CA LEU A 158 -1.25 -12.57 10.22
C LEU A 158 -1.28 -11.40 11.22
N SER A 159 -0.92 -10.20 10.78
CA SER A 159 -1.16 -8.98 11.57
C SER A 159 -2.65 -8.76 11.83
N THR A 160 -3.49 -9.02 10.82
CA THR A 160 -4.95 -8.98 10.96
C THR A 160 -5.45 -10.04 11.95
N VAL A 161 -4.93 -11.26 11.87
CA VAL A 161 -5.27 -12.32 12.86
C VAL A 161 -4.88 -11.89 14.27
N ALA A 162 -3.66 -11.38 14.47
CA ALA A 162 -3.22 -10.90 15.79
C ALA A 162 -4.11 -9.77 16.31
N PHE A 163 -4.51 -8.82 15.43
CA PHE A 163 -5.45 -7.75 15.77
C PHE A 163 -6.81 -8.29 16.24
N PHE A 164 -7.37 -9.29 15.54
CA PHE A 164 -8.63 -9.90 15.94
C PHE A 164 -8.53 -10.58 17.31
N ILE A 165 -7.44 -11.28 17.59
CA ILE A 165 -7.20 -11.88 18.89
C ILE A 165 -7.14 -10.79 19.98
N VAL A 166 -6.37 -9.71 19.76
CA VAL A 166 -6.30 -8.58 20.71
C VAL A 166 -7.68 -7.97 20.96
N ARG A 167 -8.48 -7.80 19.92
CA ARG A 167 -9.77 -7.11 20.04
C ARG A 167 -10.85 -7.98 20.68
N TYR A 168 -10.86 -9.27 20.42
CA TYR A 168 -11.98 -10.14 20.81
C TYR A 168 -11.64 -11.14 21.93
N ALA A 169 -10.37 -11.39 22.26
CA ALA A 169 -9.99 -12.31 23.34
C ALA A 169 -10.65 -11.95 24.69
N LEU A 170 -10.78 -10.65 24.99
CA LEU A 170 -11.41 -10.17 26.22
C LEU A 170 -12.93 -10.40 26.25
N TYR A 171 -13.60 -10.47 25.09
CA TYR A 171 -15.05 -10.76 25.02
C TYR A 171 -15.34 -12.24 25.28
N PHE A 172 -14.44 -13.15 24.86
CA PHE A 172 -14.59 -14.59 25.14
C PHE A 172 -14.24 -14.97 26.57
N THR A 173 -13.57 -14.08 27.33
CA THR A 173 -13.22 -14.27 28.74
C THR A 173 -14.33 -13.87 29.72
N GLY A 174 -15.42 -13.25 29.27
CA GLY A 174 -16.52 -12.73 30.10
C GLY A 174 -17.48 -13.77 30.65
N GLY A 175 -17.32 -15.08 30.36
CA GLY A 175 -18.14 -16.19 30.84
C GLY A 175 -17.60 -16.78 32.15
N ASN A 176 -18.26 -16.53 33.21
CA ASN A 176 -18.50 -17.17 34.51
C ASN A 176 -17.47 -18.11 35.19
N ASP A 177 -16.28 -18.36 34.68
CA ASP A 177 -15.27 -19.19 35.32
C ASP A 177 -14.03 -18.37 35.79
N ARG A 178 -14.28 -17.46 36.74
CA ARG A 178 -13.23 -16.66 37.42
C ARG A 178 -12.31 -17.48 38.36
N ARG A 179 -12.47 -18.78 38.45
CA ARG A 179 -11.77 -19.59 39.49
C ARG A 179 -10.54 -20.37 39.04
N ASN A 180 -10.31 -20.58 37.73
CA ASN A 180 -9.10 -21.32 37.33
C ASN A 180 -8.59 -20.87 35.97
N GLY A 181 -7.54 -20.04 35.92
CA GLY A 181 -6.65 -20.02 34.77
C GLY A 181 -6.64 -18.79 33.85
N ASN A 182 -7.07 -17.60 34.28
CA ASN A 182 -6.99 -16.37 33.41
C ASN A 182 -5.55 -15.95 33.03
N GLY A 183 -4.51 -16.51 33.66
CA GLY A 183 -3.12 -16.17 33.38
C GLY A 183 -2.69 -16.48 31.94
N GLY A 184 -3.10 -17.62 31.42
CA GLY A 184 -2.75 -18.04 30.05
C GLY A 184 -3.35 -17.13 28.98
N LEU A 185 -4.62 -16.73 29.12
CA LEU A 185 -5.30 -15.85 28.19
C LEU A 185 -4.73 -14.43 28.19
N ILE A 186 -4.30 -13.91 29.32
CA ILE A 186 -3.62 -12.62 29.43
C ILE A 186 -2.27 -12.66 28.68
N VAL A 187 -1.52 -13.76 28.83
CA VAL A 187 -0.25 -13.96 28.12
C VAL A 187 -0.50 -14.01 26.60
N VAL A 188 -1.50 -14.77 26.14
CA VAL A 188 -1.87 -14.82 24.72
C VAL A 188 -2.26 -13.43 24.22
N TRP A 189 -3.01 -12.66 24.98
CA TRP A 189 -3.41 -11.30 24.62
C TRP A 189 -2.19 -10.35 24.50
N ILE A 190 -1.29 -10.36 25.52
CA ILE A 190 -0.07 -9.53 25.52
C ILE A 190 0.82 -9.87 24.30
N VAL A 191 1.09 -11.16 24.08
CA VAL A 191 1.92 -11.61 22.95
C VAL A 191 1.28 -11.23 21.61
N SER A 192 -0.04 -11.41 21.47
CA SER A 192 -0.77 -10.99 20.26
C SER A 192 -0.66 -9.49 20.02
N MET A 193 -0.74 -8.68 21.08
CA MET A 193 -0.55 -7.23 20.99
C MET A 193 0.87 -6.86 20.53
N ILE A 194 1.89 -7.51 21.08
CA ILE A 194 3.29 -7.29 20.68
C ILE A 194 3.49 -7.68 19.21
N VAL A 195 3.00 -8.86 18.81
CA VAL A 195 3.08 -9.34 17.42
C VAL A 195 2.36 -8.38 16.48
N TRP A 196 1.17 -7.91 16.86
CA TRP A 196 0.43 -6.92 16.06
C TRP A 196 1.23 -5.61 15.86
N VAL A 197 1.80 -5.03 16.94
CA VAL A 197 2.60 -3.80 16.87
C VAL A 197 3.85 -3.98 16.02
N ILE A 198 4.62 -5.06 16.24
CA ILE A 198 5.84 -5.34 15.46
C ILE A 198 5.48 -5.53 13.97
N SER A 199 4.46 -6.34 13.68
CA SER A 199 4.01 -6.56 12.30
C SER A 199 3.55 -5.26 11.64
N PHE A 200 2.80 -4.43 12.37
CA PHE A 200 2.37 -3.12 11.90
C PHE A 200 3.55 -2.24 11.47
N LEU A 201 4.59 -2.16 12.29
CA LEU A 201 5.80 -1.37 11.98
C LEU A 201 6.59 -1.93 10.79
N LEU A 202 6.72 -3.27 10.71
CA LEU A 202 7.40 -3.93 9.59
C LEU A 202 6.65 -3.74 8.27
N ILE A 203 5.32 -3.87 8.29
CA ILE A 203 4.48 -3.63 7.10
C ILE A 203 4.61 -2.18 6.64
N ARG A 204 4.66 -1.19 7.55
CA ARG A 204 4.89 0.21 7.22
C ARG A 204 6.28 0.44 6.62
N ALA A 205 7.31 -0.21 7.15
CA ALA A 205 8.66 -0.17 6.58
C ALA A 205 8.67 -0.76 5.17
N LEU A 206 8.06 -1.93 4.96
CA LEU A 206 7.92 -2.56 3.66
C LEU A 206 7.20 -1.67 2.66
N SER A 207 6.08 -1.08 3.05
CA SER A 207 5.31 -0.14 2.22
C SER A 207 6.18 1.03 1.76
N ARG A 208 6.92 1.68 2.67
CA ARG A 208 7.83 2.79 2.32
C ARG A 208 8.95 2.38 1.34
N TYR A 209 9.51 1.19 1.47
CA TYR A 209 10.52 0.70 0.51
C TYR A 209 9.91 0.49 -0.88
N ARG A 210 8.66 0.02 -0.95
CA ARG A 210 7.95 -0.17 -2.20
C ARG A 210 7.65 1.14 -2.91
N GLU A 211 7.37 2.22 -2.16
CA GLU A 211 7.25 3.57 -2.72
C GLU A 211 8.52 4.02 -3.44
N PHE A 212 9.70 3.84 -2.82
CA PHE A 212 10.96 4.16 -3.50
C PHE A 212 11.21 3.29 -4.74
N SER A 213 10.80 2.02 -4.70
CA SER A 213 10.84 1.14 -5.86
C SER A 213 9.91 1.62 -6.97
N ALA A 214 8.72 2.11 -6.63
CA ALA A 214 7.75 2.64 -7.57
C ALA A 214 8.21 3.98 -8.17
N ASP A 215 8.82 4.87 -7.38
CA ASP A 215 9.43 6.11 -7.85
C ASP A 215 10.53 5.84 -8.89
N ARG A 216 11.41 4.87 -8.58
CA ARG A 216 12.46 4.42 -9.51
C ARG A 216 11.87 3.82 -10.78
N GLY A 217 10.83 2.99 -10.66
CA GLY A 217 10.15 2.40 -11.81
C GLY A 217 9.48 3.44 -12.71
N SER A 218 8.80 4.42 -12.13
CA SER A 218 8.26 5.58 -12.85
C SER A 218 9.34 6.30 -13.66
N ALA A 219 10.48 6.59 -13.03
CA ALA A 219 11.61 7.25 -13.69
C ALA A 219 12.18 6.43 -14.86
N ILE A 220 12.20 5.09 -14.74
CA ILE A 220 12.64 4.21 -15.83
C ILE A 220 11.63 4.17 -16.97
N ILE A 221 10.33 4.08 -16.66
CA ILE A 221 9.24 4.00 -17.64
C ILE A 221 9.13 5.31 -18.43
N THR A 222 9.18 6.45 -17.74
CA THR A 222 8.97 7.77 -18.35
C THR A 222 10.28 8.41 -18.84
N GLY A 223 11.41 8.07 -18.23
CA GLY A 223 12.70 8.71 -18.45
C GLY A 223 12.80 10.11 -17.85
N LYS A 224 11.84 10.53 -17.00
CA LYS A 224 11.69 11.91 -16.51
C LYS A 224 11.42 11.93 -14.99
N PRO A 225 12.41 11.61 -14.12
CA PRO A 225 12.22 11.63 -12.68
C PRO A 225 11.82 13.01 -12.12
N SER A 226 12.32 14.10 -12.72
CA SER A 226 11.94 15.47 -12.36
C SER A 226 10.44 15.75 -12.51
N LYS A 227 9.75 15.10 -13.46
CA LYS A 227 8.30 15.27 -13.63
C LYS A 227 7.51 14.60 -12.48
N LEU A 228 7.95 13.45 -12.00
CA LEU A 228 7.38 12.88 -10.79
C LEU A 228 7.64 13.77 -9.57
N ALA A 229 8.85 14.31 -9.43
CA ALA A 229 9.19 15.25 -8.36
C ALA A 229 8.29 16.49 -8.39
N SER A 230 8.08 17.09 -9.56
CA SER A 230 7.17 18.22 -9.75
C SER A 230 5.72 17.87 -9.40
N ALA A 231 5.22 16.72 -9.85
CA ALA A 231 3.89 16.22 -9.51
C ALA A 231 3.71 16.07 -8.00
N LEU A 232 4.66 15.43 -7.31
CA LEU A 232 4.63 15.26 -5.86
C LEU A 232 4.59 16.60 -5.10
N MET A 233 5.35 17.61 -5.56
CA MET A 233 5.31 18.95 -4.98
C MET A 233 3.94 19.62 -5.15
N LYS A 234 3.35 19.55 -6.35
CA LYS A 234 2.02 20.12 -6.63
C LYS A 234 0.93 19.46 -5.81
N ILE A 235 0.95 18.12 -5.70
CA ILE A 235 -0.01 17.34 -4.91
C ILE A 235 0.14 17.69 -3.42
N SER A 236 1.38 17.68 -2.89
CA SER A 236 1.67 18.00 -1.48
C SER A 236 1.22 19.40 -1.11
N GLY A 237 1.55 20.41 -1.92
CA GLY A 237 1.12 21.79 -1.69
C GLY A 237 -0.40 21.97 -1.73
N THR A 238 -1.12 21.14 -2.47
CA THR A 238 -2.58 21.12 -2.48
C THR A 238 -3.14 20.45 -1.22
N MET A 239 -2.60 19.27 -0.86
CA MET A 239 -3.06 18.51 0.30
C MET A 239 -2.90 19.31 1.61
N GLN A 240 -1.86 20.14 1.73
CA GLN A 240 -1.67 21.03 2.87
C GLN A 240 -2.76 22.12 3.02
N ARG A 241 -3.49 22.43 1.95
CA ARG A 241 -4.56 23.43 1.92
C ARG A 241 -5.96 22.81 2.12
N VAL A 242 -6.08 21.50 2.11
CA VAL A 242 -7.35 20.82 2.34
C VAL A 242 -7.68 20.87 3.83
N PRO A 243 -8.91 21.26 4.23
CA PRO A 243 -9.32 21.28 5.64
C PRO A 243 -9.16 19.90 6.30
N SER A 244 -8.71 19.90 7.55
CA SER A 244 -8.47 18.65 8.31
C SER A 244 -9.73 17.79 8.49
N GLU A 245 -10.92 18.41 8.45
CA GLU A 245 -12.21 17.70 8.51
C GLU A 245 -12.46 16.86 7.27
N ASP A 246 -12.10 17.37 6.08
CA ASP A 246 -12.25 16.64 4.82
C ASP A 246 -11.19 15.53 4.68
N LEU A 247 -9.97 15.77 5.19
CA LEU A 247 -8.94 14.75 5.26
C LEU A 247 -9.33 13.58 6.18
N ARG A 248 -10.03 13.84 7.29
CA ARG A 248 -10.53 12.79 8.19
C ARG A 248 -11.60 11.91 7.55
N LYS A 249 -12.45 12.46 6.67
CA LYS A 249 -13.46 11.68 5.94
C LYS A 249 -12.84 10.61 5.06
N VAL A 250 -11.62 10.82 4.58
CA VAL A 250 -10.87 9.92 3.71
C VAL A 250 -9.72 9.20 4.41
N GLU A 251 -9.61 9.31 5.74
CA GLU A 251 -8.52 8.70 6.52
C GLU A 251 -8.43 7.18 6.32
N GLY A 252 -9.57 6.48 6.20
CA GLY A 252 -9.62 5.05 5.90
C GLY A 252 -9.03 4.68 4.54
N MET A 253 -8.88 5.64 3.63
CA MET A 253 -8.29 5.46 2.31
C MET A 253 -6.83 5.93 2.23
N ASN A 254 -6.24 6.37 3.34
CA ASN A 254 -4.91 6.99 3.38
C ASN A 254 -3.79 6.11 2.77
N ALA A 255 -3.94 4.78 2.84
CA ALA A 255 -3.02 3.82 2.23
C ALA A 255 -3.05 3.83 0.69
N PHE A 256 -4.06 4.46 0.08
CA PHE A 256 -4.24 4.59 -1.37
C PHE A 256 -3.95 6.02 -1.86
N PHE A 257 -3.47 6.91 -1.02
CA PHE A 257 -3.06 8.25 -1.44
C PHE A 257 -1.59 8.24 -1.85
N ILE A 258 -1.27 8.90 -2.96
CA ILE A 258 0.12 9.05 -3.42
C ILE A 258 0.96 9.90 -2.44
N ILE A 259 0.30 10.77 -1.69
CA ILE A 259 0.86 11.55 -0.57
C ILE A 259 -0.09 11.40 0.61
N PRO A 260 0.41 11.11 1.84
CA PRO A 260 -0.44 10.98 3.02
C PRO A 260 -1.27 12.25 3.25
N ALA A 261 -2.55 12.08 3.55
CA ALA A 261 -3.45 13.17 3.87
C ALA A 261 -3.04 13.92 5.15
N ILE A 262 -2.31 13.26 6.06
CA ILE A 262 -1.85 13.82 7.32
C ILE A 262 -0.33 13.65 7.40
N SER A 263 0.40 14.77 7.41
CA SER A 263 1.83 14.84 7.69
C SER A 263 2.06 15.52 9.05
N GLY A 264 2.89 14.93 9.90
CA GLY A 264 3.13 15.42 11.25
C GLY A 264 4.49 14.98 11.81
N SER A 265 4.64 14.98 13.14
CA SER A 265 5.85 14.67 13.90
C SER A 265 6.58 13.39 13.46
N SER A 266 7.84 13.22 13.87
CA SER A 266 8.68 12.06 13.55
C SER A 266 8.01 10.71 13.87
N ILE A 267 7.17 10.64 14.89
CA ILE A 267 6.39 9.45 15.25
C ILE A 267 5.33 9.16 14.16
N MET A 268 4.63 10.20 13.66
CA MET A 268 3.63 10.03 12.60
C MET A 268 4.28 9.58 11.28
N GLN A 269 5.52 10.00 10.99
CA GLN A 269 6.26 9.48 9.83
C GLN A 269 6.57 7.98 9.95
N LEU A 270 6.84 7.49 11.16
CA LEU A 270 7.05 6.06 11.41
C LEU A 270 5.76 5.24 11.19
N LEU A 271 4.62 5.84 11.50
CA LEU A 271 3.30 5.25 11.34
C LEU A 271 2.72 5.42 9.92
N SER A 272 3.35 6.22 9.06
CA SER A 272 2.90 6.42 7.68
C SER A 272 3.25 5.24 6.78
N THR A 273 2.38 4.95 5.81
CA THR A 273 2.61 3.99 4.71
C THR A 273 3.54 4.53 3.65
N HIS A 274 3.68 5.85 3.55
CA HIS A 274 4.51 6.52 2.55
C HIS A 274 5.71 7.21 3.21
N PRO A 275 6.88 7.29 2.52
CA PRO A 275 7.97 8.15 2.94
C PRO A 275 7.55 9.62 2.89
N SER A 276 8.27 10.48 3.61
CA SER A 276 8.03 11.92 3.46
C SER A 276 8.36 12.41 2.04
N THR A 277 7.64 13.43 1.58
CA THR A 277 7.82 14.00 0.24
C THR A 277 9.28 14.42 0.03
N GLU A 278 9.94 15.00 1.03
CA GLU A 278 11.34 15.44 0.95
C GLU A 278 12.29 14.26 0.67
N LYS A 279 12.06 13.10 1.30
CA LYS A 279 12.89 11.90 1.07
C LYS A 279 12.68 11.34 -0.33
N ARG A 280 11.45 11.39 -0.85
CA ARG A 280 11.13 10.96 -2.23
C ARG A 280 11.78 11.91 -3.23
N LEU A 281 11.68 13.24 -3.03
CA LEU A 281 12.31 14.25 -3.88
C LEU A 281 13.82 14.07 -3.94
N ALA A 282 14.49 13.91 -2.79
CA ALA A 282 15.94 13.68 -2.74
C ALA A 282 16.35 12.40 -3.48
N ALA A 283 15.55 11.32 -3.39
CA ALA A 283 15.80 10.08 -4.11
C ALA A 283 15.61 10.24 -5.63
N LEU A 284 14.59 10.99 -6.07
CA LEU A 284 14.33 11.28 -7.48
C LEU A 284 15.42 12.17 -8.08
N GLU A 285 15.88 13.18 -7.37
CA GLU A 285 16.99 14.05 -7.79
C GLU A 285 18.29 13.26 -7.96
N LYS A 286 18.58 12.34 -7.02
CA LYS A 286 19.72 11.43 -7.17
C LYS A 286 19.58 10.56 -8.42
N LEU A 287 18.39 10.04 -8.67
CA LEU A 287 18.10 9.18 -9.81
C LEU A 287 18.21 9.95 -11.14
N GLU A 288 17.81 11.22 -11.18
CA GLU A 288 17.96 12.07 -12.37
C GLU A 288 19.44 12.21 -12.75
N ARG A 289 20.31 12.51 -11.77
CA ARG A 289 21.75 12.55 -11.99
C ARG A 289 22.34 11.22 -12.48
N GLU A 290 21.80 10.07 -12.02
CA GLU A 290 22.22 8.74 -12.48
C GLU A 290 21.74 8.40 -13.91
N LEU A 291 20.69 9.05 -14.41
CA LEU A 291 20.11 8.82 -15.75
C LEU A 291 20.69 9.78 -16.80
N GLU A 292 21.29 10.91 -16.41
CA GLU A 292 21.95 11.86 -17.29
C GLU A 292 23.31 11.37 -17.79
N PHE A 293 23.93 10.38 -17.12
CA PHE A 293 25.17 9.72 -17.50
C PHE A 293 24.92 8.30 -18.01
#